data_814bc91dc132af9574549b44a5ba33d4
#
_entry.id   814bc91dc132af9574549b44a5ba33d4
#
_cell.length_a   1.000
_cell.length_b   1.000
_cell.length_c   1.000
_cell.angle_alpha   90.00
_cell.angle_beta   90.00
_cell.angle_gamma   90.00
#
_symmetry.space_group_name_H-M   'P 1'
#
loop_
_entity.id
_entity.type
_entity.pdbx_description
1 polymer ?
#
loop_
_entity_poly.entity_id
_entity_poly.type
_entity_poly.pdbx_seq_one_letter_code
_entity_poly.pdbx_strand_id
1 'polypeptide(L)'
;MKKLLMSVTAVAAICGAAYAQRPAPNAAATVQARQASYKQMAGALKGISDQLRSGSPDLAQIRPRAALLADRSVHVLRWFPRGTGPEAGVRTRAKPDIWSNPQGFTHAGATFVVAARELNGAAAAGDIARIRAALPAVQRSCAGCHDTFRGPEH
;
A
#
# COMPACT_ATOMS: atom_id res chain seq x y z
N MET A 1 -20.83 -48.94 -54.08
CA MET A 1 -19.70 -48.11 -53.66
C MET A 1 -20.21 -47.23 -52.53
N LYS A 2 -20.03 -47.65 -51.27
CA LYS A 2 -20.45 -46.91 -50.07
C LYS A 2 -19.23 -46.15 -49.49
N LYS A 3 -19.25 -44.83 -49.55
CA LYS A 3 -18.21 -43.98 -48.95
C LYS A 3 -18.53 -43.82 -47.48
N LEU A 4 -17.64 -44.31 -46.61
CA LEU A 4 -17.66 -44.15 -45.15
C LEU A 4 -17.03 -42.81 -44.81
N LEU A 5 -17.81 -41.88 -44.32
CA LEU A 5 -17.34 -40.60 -43.74
C LEU A 5 -16.95 -40.82 -42.28
N MET A 6 -15.66 -40.82 -42.00
CA MET A 6 -15.14 -40.82 -40.62
C MET A 6 -15.15 -39.38 -40.11
N SER A 7 -16.06 -39.08 -39.16
CA SER A 7 -16.04 -37.83 -38.40
C SER A 7 -15.00 -37.94 -37.29
N VAL A 8 -13.94 -37.15 -37.41
CA VAL A 8 -12.94 -36.97 -36.36
C VAL A 8 -13.42 -35.84 -35.44
N THR A 9 -13.94 -36.22 -34.29
CA THR A 9 -14.25 -35.28 -33.18
C THR A 9 -12.95 -34.94 -32.43
N ALA A 10 -12.41 -33.75 -32.70
CA ALA A 10 -11.29 -33.22 -31.92
C ALA A 10 -11.79 -32.72 -30.55
N VAL A 11 -11.48 -33.46 -29.48
CA VAL A 11 -11.67 -33.01 -28.13
C VAL A 11 -10.54 -32.04 -27.77
N ALA A 12 -10.83 -30.76 -27.79
CA ALA A 12 -9.91 -29.75 -27.28
C ALA A 12 -9.90 -29.82 -25.73
N ALA A 13 -8.90 -30.46 -25.15
CA ALA A 13 -8.62 -30.40 -23.72
C ALA A 13 -8.18 -28.99 -23.35
N ILE A 14 -9.07 -28.21 -22.75
CA ILE A 14 -8.74 -26.91 -22.14
C ILE A 14 -8.00 -27.21 -20.84
N CYS A 15 -6.66 -27.33 -20.89
CA CYS A 15 -5.81 -27.28 -19.73
C CYS A 15 -5.84 -25.84 -19.20
N GLY A 16 -6.78 -25.57 -18.31
CA GLY A 16 -6.77 -24.38 -17.46
C GLY A 16 -5.57 -24.46 -16.52
N ALA A 17 -4.40 -23.98 -16.98
CA ALA A 17 -3.26 -23.81 -16.12
C ALA A 17 -3.65 -22.75 -15.07
N ALA A 18 -3.98 -23.21 -13.85
CA ALA A 18 -3.97 -22.36 -12.68
C ALA A 18 -2.54 -21.81 -12.56
N TYR A 19 -2.33 -20.59 -12.98
CA TYR A 19 -1.09 -19.87 -12.74
C TYR A 19 -0.98 -19.64 -11.23
N ALA A 20 -0.47 -20.63 -10.51
CA ALA A 20 0.00 -20.43 -9.16
C ALA A 20 1.01 -19.27 -9.23
N GLN A 21 0.68 -18.15 -8.57
CA GLN A 21 1.54 -16.99 -8.59
C GLN A 21 2.85 -17.39 -7.91
N ARG A 22 3.92 -17.54 -8.71
CA ARG A 22 5.23 -17.83 -8.16
C ARG A 22 5.69 -16.64 -7.32
N PRO A 23 6.29 -16.89 -6.14
CA PRO A 23 6.91 -15.83 -5.38
C PRO A 23 7.90 -15.06 -6.26
N ALA A 24 7.92 -13.72 -6.11
CA ALA A 24 8.92 -12.91 -6.80
C ALA A 24 10.32 -13.23 -6.28
N PRO A 25 11.37 -13.14 -7.10
CA PRO A 25 12.75 -13.17 -6.60
C PRO A 25 12.88 -12.16 -5.45
N ASN A 26 13.43 -12.58 -4.30
CA ASN A 26 13.54 -11.77 -3.08
C ASN A 26 12.20 -11.28 -2.49
N ALA A 27 11.08 -12.00 -2.71
CA ALA A 27 9.77 -11.65 -2.19
C ALA A 27 9.79 -11.37 -0.68
N ALA A 28 10.46 -12.23 0.10
CA ALA A 28 10.61 -12.08 1.54
C ALA A 28 11.28 -10.74 1.92
N ALA A 29 12.38 -10.40 1.28
CA ALA A 29 13.10 -9.14 1.52
C ALA A 29 12.22 -7.92 1.15
N THR A 30 11.48 -8.00 0.05
CA THR A 30 10.55 -6.94 -0.37
C THR A 30 9.43 -6.75 0.67
N VAL A 31 8.85 -7.84 1.17
CA VAL A 31 7.83 -7.78 2.22
C VAL A 31 8.38 -7.16 3.50
N GLN A 32 9.57 -7.58 3.95
CA GLN A 32 10.22 -7.03 5.14
C GLN A 32 10.54 -5.54 5.00
N ALA A 33 11.08 -5.12 3.85
CA ALA A 33 11.41 -3.71 3.57
C ALA A 33 10.16 -2.81 3.60
N ARG A 34 9.05 -3.23 2.97
CA ARG A 34 7.81 -2.45 3.02
C ARG A 34 7.22 -2.38 4.43
N GLN A 35 7.29 -3.48 5.20
CA GLN A 35 6.83 -3.49 6.59
C GLN A 35 7.65 -2.54 7.47
N ALA A 36 8.97 -2.50 7.29
CA ALA A 36 9.85 -1.54 7.97
C ALA A 36 9.47 -0.09 7.60
N SER A 37 9.22 0.19 6.32
CA SER A 37 8.78 1.51 5.85
C SER A 37 7.43 1.92 6.45
N TYR A 38 6.47 1.00 6.53
CA TYR A 38 5.18 1.28 7.20
C TYR A 38 5.32 1.54 8.70
N LYS A 39 6.21 0.82 9.39
CA LYS A 39 6.50 1.08 10.82
C LYS A 39 7.07 2.49 11.02
N GLN A 40 7.99 2.91 10.14
CA GLN A 40 8.54 4.27 10.18
C GLN A 40 7.44 5.33 9.96
N MET A 41 6.56 5.13 8.97
CA MET A 41 5.44 6.04 8.69
C MET A 41 4.45 6.11 9.87
N ALA A 42 4.10 4.97 10.47
CA ALA A 42 3.23 4.92 11.64
C ALA A 42 3.85 5.66 12.85
N GLY A 43 5.15 5.48 13.08
CA GLY A 43 5.89 6.21 14.11
C GLY A 43 5.93 7.72 13.85
N ALA A 44 6.12 8.11 12.58
CA ALA A 44 6.11 9.53 12.19
C ALA A 44 4.72 10.16 12.42
N LEU A 45 3.65 9.49 11.99
CA LEU A 45 2.27 9.97 12.17
C LEU A 45 1.92 10.08 13.66
N LYS A 46 2.28 9.06 14.44
CA LYS A 46 2.11 9.08 15.89
C LYS A 46 2.87 10.26 16.51
N GLY A 47 4.13 10.45 16.16
CA GLY A 47 4.96 11.54 16.71
C GLY A 47 4.39 12.93 16.37
N ILE A 48 3.85 13.16 15.18
CA ILE A 48 3.16 14.42 14.85
C ILE A 48 1.92 14.57 15.72
N SER A 49 1.11 13.52 15.84
CA SER A 49 -0.11 13.54 16.66
C SER A 49 0.20 13.85 18.13
N ASP A 50 1.28 13.27 18.68
CA ASP A 50 1.71 13.50 20.06
C ASP A 50 2.13 14.96 20.26
N GLN A 51 2.93 15.52 19.35
CA GLN A 51 3.31 16.93 19.38
C GLN A 51 2.10 17.87 19.36
N LEU A 52 1.13 17.60 18.51
CA LEU A 52 -0.08 18.43 18.45
C LEU A 52 -0.96 18.33 19.70
N ARG A 53 -0.88 17.24 20.47
CA ARG A 53 -1.58 17.07 21.76
C ARG A 53 -0.83 17.66 22.96
N SER A 54 0.46 17.90 22.87
CA SER A 54 1.28 18.35 23.98
C SER A 54 0.99 19.77 24.48
N GLY A 55 0.16 20.53 23.78
CA GLY A 55 -0.11 21.94 24.08
C GLY A 55 0.99 22.91 23.60
N SER A 56 2.22 22.44 23.43
CA SER A 56 3.38 23.20 22.92
C SER A 56 4.07 22.43 21.79
N PRO A 57 3.51 22.41 20.56
CA PRO A 57 4.05 21.63 19.47
C PRO A 57 5.44 22.12 19.04
N ASP A 58 6.41 21.20 19.00
CA ASP A 58 7.76 21.47 18.53
C ASP A 58 7.88 21.19 17.02
N LEU A 59 8.04 22.25 16.22
CA LEU A 59 8.23 22.15 14.77
C LEU A 59 9.50 21.40 14.37
N ALA A 60 10.55 21.42 15.20
CA ALA A 60 11.76 20.65 14.91
C ALA A 60 11.51 19.15 14.98
N GLN A 61 10.49 18.71 15.75
CA GLN A 61 10.04 17.33 15.80
C GLN A 61 9.01 17.00 14.71
N ILE A 62 8.18 17.94 14.31
CA ILE A 62 7.10 17.73 13.33
C ILE A 62 7.63 17.70 11.91
N ARG A 63 8.46 18.65 11.51
CA ARG A 63 8.98 18.81 10.14
C ARG A 63 9.60 17.54 9.55
N PRO A 64 10.58 16.88 10.19
CA PRO A 64 11.21 15.69 9.62
C PRO A 64 10.22 14.52 9.50
N ARG A 65 9.24 14.42 10.39
CA ARG A 65 8.20 13.39 10.36
C ARG A 65 7.22 13.62 9.20
N ALA A 66 6.80 14.86 8.95
CA ALA A 66 5.94 15.20 7.83
C ALA A 66 6.67 14.98 6.50
N ALA A 67 7.94 15.37 6.41
CA ALA A 67 8.78 15.12 5.23
C ALA A 67 8.94 13.61 4.96
N LEU A 68 9.14 12.79 5.99
CA LEU A 68 9.20 11.33 5.84
C LEU A 68 7.89 10.77 5.28
N LEU A 69 6.74 11.22 5.76
CA LEU A 69 5.44 10.77 5.23
C LEU A 69 5.27 11.14 3.76
N ALA A 70 5.64 12.36 3.36
CA ALA A 70 5.56 12.82 1.99
C ALA A 70 6.53 12.05 1.07
N ASP A 71 7.76 11.82 1.50
CA ASP A 71 8.75 11.03 0.79
C ASP A 71 8.26 9.59 0.58
N ARG A 72 7.83 8.92 1.64
CA ARG A 72 7.38 7.53 1.56
C ARG A 72 6.10 7.36 0.75
N SER A 73 5.21 8.33 0.77
CA SER A 73 3.91 8.26 0.09
C SER A 73 4.04 7.97 -1.41
N VAL A 74 4.99 8.56 -2.10
CA VAL A 74 5.18 8.39 -3.56
C VAL A 74 5.75 7.02 -3.94
N HIS A 75 6.21 6.24 -2.96
CA HIS A 75 6.80 4.92 -3.19
C HIS A 75 5.86 3.76 -2.85
N VAL A 76 4.77 4.00 -2.12
CA VAL A 76 3.86 2.97 -1.58
C VAL A 76 3.42 1.97 -2.65
N LEU A 77 3.00 2.44 -3.83
CA LEU A 77 2.52 1.56 -4.90
C LEU A 77 3.60 0.61 -5.43
N ARG A 78 4.88 1.02 -5.38
CA ARG A 78 6.02 0.21 -5.85
C ARG A 78 6.43 -0.88 -4.88
N TRP A 79 5.94 -0.85 -3.64
CA TRP A 79 6.28 -1.85 -2.61
C TRP A 79 5.50 -3.16 -2.75
N PHE A 80 4.60 -3.25 -3.75
CA PHE A 80 3.73 -4.40 -3.96
C PHE A 80 3.91 -5.01 -5.37
N PRO A 81 5.13 -5.42 -5.77
CA PRO A 81 5.26 -6.18 -7.00
C PRO A 81 4.49 -7.51 -6.89
N ARG A 82 4.07 -8.07 -8.03
CA ARG A 82 3.41 -9.39 -8.05
C ARG A 82 4.30 -10.44 -7.39
N GLY A 83 3.70 -11.42 -6.71
CA GLY A 83 4.44 -12.45 -5.99
C GLY A 83 4.95 -12.04 -4.61
N THR A 84 4.48 -10.89 -4.07
CA THR A 84 4.80 -10.43 -2.70
C THR A 84 3.58 -10.36 -1.78
N GLY A 85 2.54 -11.09 -2.13
CA GLY A 85 1.34 -11.32 -1.33
C GLY A 85 1.49 -12.48 -0.35
N PRO A 86 0.38 -13.15 0.01
CA PRO A 86 0.38 -14.33 0.88
C PRO A 86 1.31 -15.45 0.38
N GLU A 87 1.50 -15.53 -0.93
CA GLU A 87 2.36 -16.50 -1.61
C GLU A 87 3.87 -16.27 -1.40
N ALA A 88 4.26 -15.14 -0.80
CA ALA A 88 5.68 -14.78 -0.60
C ALA A 88 6.43 -15.69 0.39
N GLY A 89 5.73 -16.60 1.08
CA GLY A 89 6.33 -17.49 2.08
C GLY A 89 6.75 -16.81 3.38
N VAL A 90 6.36 -15.55 3.57
CA VAL A 90 6.57 -14.77 4.80
C VAL A 90 5.29 -14.09 5.24
N ARG A 91 5.19 -13.85 6.54
CA ARG A 91 4.00 -13.24 7.13
C ARG A 91 3.73 -11.84 6.53
N THR A 92 2.56 -11.66 5.92
CA THR A 92 2.10 -10.38 5.38
C THR A 92 0.59 -10.24 5.56
N ARG A 93 0.14 -9.01 5.75
CA ARG A 93 -1.28 -8.65 5.80
C ARG A 93 -1.78 -8.06 4.48
N ALA A 94 -0.97 -8.10 3.41
CA ALA A 94 -1.37 -7.66 2.08
C ALA A 94 -2.47 -8.58 1.55
N LYS A 95 -3.67 -8.03 1.26
CA LYS A 95 -4.77 -8.79 0.66
C LYS A 95 -4.54 -8.97 -0.84
N PRO A 96 -5.06 -10.04 -1.45
CA PRO A 96 -5.03 -10.24 -2.90
C PRO A 96 -5.63 -9.08 -3.70
N ASP A 97 -6.55 -8.33 -3.08
CA ASP A 97 -7.20 -7.14 -3.67
C ASP A 97 -6.21 -6.09 -4.19
N ILE A 98 -5.00 -6.02 -3.66
CA ILE A 98 -3.93 -5.13 -4.15
C ILE A 98 -3.63 -5.39 -5.62
N TRP A 99 -3.65 -6.66 -6.05
CA TRP A 99 -3.30 -7.09 -7.40
C TRP A 99 -4.51 -7.37 -8.29
N SER A 100 -5.68 -7.65 -7.72
CA SER A 100 -6.94 -7.87 -8.44
C SER A 100 -7.72 -6.59 -8.67
N ASN A 101 -7.52 -5.56 -7.85
CA ASN A 101 -8.10 -4.22 -8.01
C ASN A 101 -7.00 -3.13 -8.09
N PRO A 102 -6.18 -3.11 -9.15
CA PRO A 102 -5.06 -2.17 -9.25
C PRO A 102 -5.51 -0.70 -9.34
N GLN A 103 -6.70 -0.44 -9.90
CA GLN A 103 -7.24 0.91 -9.98
C GLN A 103 -7.60 1.44 -8.59
N GLY A 104 -8.31 0.66 -7.78
CA GLY A 104 -8.63 1.02 -6.41
C GLY A 104 -7.38 1.21 -5.55
N PHE A 105 -6.38 0.34 -5.70
CA PHE A 105 -5.11 0.47 -4.98
C PHE A 105 -4.35 1.74 -5.39
N THR A 106 -4.29 2.05 -6.69
CA THR A 106 -3.67 3.29 -7.20
C THR A 106 -4.38 4.52 -6.68
N HIS A 107 -5.72 4.52 -6.66
CA HIS A 107 -6.51 5.63 -6.10
C HIS A 107 -6.23 5.85 -4.62
N ALA A 108 -6.20 4.78 -3.82
CA ALA A 108 -5.86 4.88 -2.40
C ALA A 108 -4.45 5.45 -2.17
N GLY A 109 -3.46 4.99 -2.96
CA GLY A 109 -2.11 5.54 -2.92
C GLY A 109 -2.04 7.02 -3.30
N ALA A 110 -2.74 7.43 -4.36
CA ALA A 110 -2.81 8.83 -4.79
C ALA A 110 -3.43 9.74 -3.71
N THR A 111 -4.52 9.28 -3.07
CA THR A 111 -5.16 9.99 -1.96
C THR A 111 -4.18 10.22 -0.80
N PHE A 112 -3.37 9.20 -0.46
CA PHE A 112 -2.34 9.36 0.56
C PHE A 112 -1.23 10.33 0.14
N VAL A 113 -0.78 10.31 -1.11
CA VAL A 113 0.23 11.26 -1.64
C VAL A 113 -0.24 12.71 -1.47
N VAL A 114 -1.49 13.00 -1.86
CA VAL A 114 -2.06 14.35 -1.73
C VAL A 114 -2.09 14.79 -0.27
N ALA A 115 -2.62 13.95 0.62
CA ALA A 115 -2.73 14.28 2.04
C ALA A 115 -1.36 14.47 2.71
N ALA A 116 -0.38 13.60 2.40
CA ALA A 116 0.97 13.69 2.96
C ALA A 116 1.72 14.94 2.49
N ARG A 117 1.56 15.33 1.21
CA ARG A 117 2.15 16.56 0.67
C ARG A 117 1.56 17.82 1.31
N GLU A 118 0.25 17.87 1.51
CA GLU A 118 -0.40 19.01 2.19
C GLU A 118 0.10 19.14 3.63
N LEU A 119 0.17 18.03 4.38
CA LEU A 119 0.72 18.01 5.74
C LEU A 119 2.18 18.49 5.75
N ASN A 120 3.00 18.04 4.81
CA ASN A 120 4.40 18.45 4.71
C ASN A 120 4.53 19.93 4.35
N GLY A 121 3.71 20.45 3.43
CA GLY A 121 3.68 21.87 3.10
C GLY A 121 3.33 22.76 4.29
N ALA A 122 2.33 22.37 5.08
CA ALA A 122 1.96 23.04 6.32
C ALA A 122 3.10 23.01 7.36
N ALA A 123 3.77 21.85 7.51
CA ALA A 123 4.90 21.70 8.43
C ALA A 123 6.12 22.53 7.99
N ALA A 124 6.43 22.56 6.70
CA ALA A 124 7.50 23.37 6.14
C ALA A 124 7.28 24.87 6.39
N ALA A 125 6.03 25.32 6.21
CA ALA A 125 5.63 26.71 6.51
C ALA A 125 5.64 27.05 8.02
N GLY A 126 5.68 26.04 8.90
CA GLY A 126 5.62 26.23 10.35
C GLY A 126 4.23 26.60 10.87
N ASP A 127 3.19 26.36 10.08
CA ASP A 127 1.81 26.72 10.40
C ASP A 127 1.13 25.59 11.20
N ILE A 128 1.14 25.69 12.52
CA ILE A 128 0.53 24.70 13.43
C ILE A 128 -0.97 24.52 13.18
N ALA A 129 -1.69 25.57 12.84
CA ALA A 129 -3.13 25.49 12.59
C ALA A 129 -3.39 24.67 11.30
N ARG A 130 -2.64 24.92 10.24
CA ARG A 130 -2.71 24.13 9.01
C ARG A 130 -2.26 22.68 9.22
N ILE A 131 -1.23 22.42 10.03
CA ILE A 131 -0.80 21.06 10.37
C ILE A 131 -1.95 20.32 11.07
N ARG A 132 -2.62 20.95 12.04
CA ARG A 132 -3.80 20.38 12.73
C ARG A 132 -4.94 20.08 11.74
N ALA A 133 -5.19 20.97 10.80
CA ALA A 133 -6.23 20.79 9.78
C ALA A 133 -5.89 19.68 8.76
N ALA A 134 -4.62 19.52 8.38
CA ALA A 134 -4.18 18.54 7.40
C ALA A 134 -4.06 17.10 7.96
N LEU A 135 -3.72 16.95 9.24
CA LEU A 135 -3.46 15.65 9.86
C LEU A 135 -4.61 14.63 9.71
N PRO A 136 -5.90 14.99 9.89
CA PRO A 136 -7.02 14.06 9.71
C PRO A 136 -7.13 13.48 8.30
N ALA A 137 -6.72 14.22 7.27
CA ALA A 137 -6.73 13.71 5.89
C ALA A 137 -5.71 12.58 5.71
N VAL A 138 -4.51 12.70 6.29
CA VAL A 138 -3.52 11.63 6.31
C VAL A 138 -4.06 10.39 7.05
N GLN A 139 -4.65 10.59 8.22
CA GLN A 139 -5.22 9.49 9.01
C GLN A 139 -6.32 8.75 8.24
N ARG A 140 -7.25 9.47 7.62
CA ARG A 140 -8.32 8.88 6.79
C ARG A 140 -7.77 8.14 5.58
N SER A 141 -6.75 8.66 4.91
CA SER A 141 -6.14 7.97 3.76
C SER A 141 -5.47 6.64 4.16
N CYS A 142 -4.84 6.60 5.34
CA CYS A 142 -4.31 5.34 5.90
C CYS A 142 -5.44 4.34 6.20
N ALA A 143 -6.50 4.78 6.87
CA ALA A 143 -7.64 3.93 7.23
C ALA A 143 -8.33 3.37 5.97
N GLY A 144 -8.70 4.22 5.01
CA GLY A 144 -9.41 3.80 3.80
C GLY A 144 -8.60 2.80 2.93
N CYS A 145 -7.27 2.97 2.86
CA CYS A 145 -6.42 1.97 2.22
C CYS A 145 -6.40 0.65 3.01
N HIS A 146 -6.29 0.72 4.34
CA HIS A 146 -6.23 -0.46 5.20
C HIS A 146 -7.53 -1.25 5.17
N ASP A 147 -8.68 -0.62 5.15
CA ASP A 147 -9.99 -1.29 5.14
C ASP A 147 -10.14 -2.21 3.92
N THR A 148 -9.63 -1.79 2.77
CA THR A 148 -9.75 -2.54 1.52
C THR A 148 -8.58 -3.52 1.31
N PHE A 149 -7.34 -3.09 1.57
CA PHE A 149 -6.13 -3.76 1.08
C PHE A 149 -5.30 -4.44 2.18
N ARG A 150 -5.65 -4.28 3.45
CA ARG A 150 -4.95 -4.86 4.60
C ARG A 150 -5.83 -5.86 5.34
N GLY A 151 -5.34 -7.09 5.54
CA GLY A 151 -6.01 -8.11 6.33
C GLY A 151 -5.93 -7.85 7.85
N PRO A 152 -6.70 -8.62 8.65
CA PRO A 152 -6.68 -8.54 10.12
C PRO A 152 -5.32 -8.91 10.70
N GLU A 153 -5.12 -8.65 11.98
CA GLU A 153 -3.97 -9.18 12.73
C GLU A 153 -4.21 -10.65 13.06
N HIS A 154 -3.17 -11.47 12.83
CA HIS A 154 -3.11 -12.88 13.20
C HIS A 154 -2.11 -13.09 14.31
#